data_4077bc9e12d5a242d23aa5fe23f424cb
#
_entry.id   4077bc9e12d5a242d23aa5fe23f424cb
#
_cell.length_a   1.000
_cell.length_b   1.000
_cell.length_c   1.000
_cell.angle_alpha   90.00
_cell.angle_beta   90.00
_cell.angle_gamma   90.00
#
_symmetry.space_group_name_H-M   'P 1'
#
loop_
_entity.id
_entity.type
_entity.pdbx_description
1 polymer ?
#
loop_
_entity_poly.entity_id
_entity_poly.type
_entity_poly.pdbx_seq_one_letter_code
_entity_poly.pdbx_strand_id
1 'polypeptide(L)'
;MRAIVVPRLGGPEVLTLREVPQPTPAAGEVLVKIKYAGITFGDVYQREGTYRAGKPLLATDQPLPIGGEAAGTVAAVGSGVTHVAVGDTVVYAEALGSYAEYASVPTWRVFKVPSGLPLREAVAIYSLGLTAHYLAHDTGKLKPGMSCLVHAAAGGVGHILVQLAKKAGASVVATVGTKEKADFVQSLGADKIILYRDKPFLQEVKAWGDGKGVDVVYDALGKATLDDSIKATRVRGLCVLYGNTTGLVETVAPMDLAAAGSIFFTRPRLNHHTRTREEIAKRVDDLFGGLEDGSLKVAVNSVLPLAEAAQSHRLLESRATIGKVLLEAS
;
A
#
# COMPACT_ATOMS: atom_id res chain seq x y z
N MET A 1 21.77 -17.49 -4.11
CA MET A 1 21.17 -16.57 -3.14
C MET A 1 19.90 -17.15 -2.55
N ARG A 2 19.54 -16.78 -1.33
CA ARG A 2 18.27 -17.20 -0.71
C ARG A 2 17.13 -16.32 -1.23
N ALA A 3 15.99 -16.95 -1.53
CA ALA A 3 14.77 -16.27 -1.94
C ALA A 3 13.53 -17.06 -1.51
N ILE A 4 12.43 -16.36 -1.29
CA ILE A 4 11.12 -16.97 -1.14
C ILE A 4 10.49 -17.16 -2.52
N VAL A 5 10.03 -18.37 -2.79
CA VAL A 5 9.34 -18.72 -4.02
C VAL A 5 7.95 -19.30 -3.72
N VAL A 6 7.05 -19.18 -4.67
CA VAL A 6 5.70 -19.75 -4.62
C VAL A 6 5.60 -20.88 -5.65
N PRO A 7 5.76 -22.15 -5.26
CA PRO A 7 5.71 -23.29 -6.20
C PRO A 7 4.28 -23.60 -6.66
N ARG A 8 3.26 -23.15 -5.91
CA ARG A 8 1.84 -23.31 -6.25
C ARG A 8 1.03 -22.23 -5.55
N LEU A 9 -0.12 -21.86 -6.08
CA LEU A 9 -1.03 -20.94 -5.41
C LEU A 9 -1.58 -21.56 -4.12
N GLY A 10 -1.85 -20.71 -3.11
CA GLY A 10 -2.38 -21.21 -1.83
C GLY A 10 -2.26 -20.23 -0.68
N GLY A 11 -2.41 -20.74 0.54
CA GLY A 11 -2.24 -20.00 1.77
C GLY A 11 -0.77 -19.67 2.08
N PRO A 12 -0.48 -19.01 3.22
CA PRO A 12 0.89 -18.61 3.57
C PRO A 12 1.91 -19.77 3.59
N GLU A 13 1.47 -21.00 3.81
CA GLU A 13 2.29 -22.21 3.86
C GLU A 13 3.01 -22.55 2.53
N VAL A 14 2.57 -21.98 1.42
CA VAL A 14 3.22 -22.20 0.11
C VAL A 14 4.48 -21.37 -0.08
N LEU A 15 4.71 -20.36 0.76
CA LEU A 15 5.92 -19.53 0.73
C LEU A 15 7.12 -20.34 1.19
N THR A 16 8.02 -20.65 0.27
CA THR A 16 9.13 -21.57 0.50
C THR A 16 10.46 -20.86 0.30
N LEU A 17 11.32 -20.88 1.33
CA LEU A 17 12.71 -20.42 1.22
C LEU A 17 13.52 -21.42 0.40
N ARG A 18 14.18 -20.94 -0.65
CA ARG A 18 15.06 -21.75 -1.51
C ARG A 18 16.33 -21.00 -1.86
N GLU A 19 17.37 -21.77 -2.19
CA GLU A 19 18.51 -21.26 -2.94
C GLU A 19 18.19 -21.21 -4.42
N VAL A 20 18.41 -20.05 -5.02
CA VAL A 20 18.19 -19.78 -6.43
C VAL A 20 19.41 -19.06 -7.02
N PRO A 21 19.65 -19.11 -8.34
CA PRO A 21 20.69 -18.33 -8.97
C PRO A 21 20.50 -16.82 -8.68
N GLN A 22 21.60 -16.11 -8.41
CA GLN A 22 21.56 -14.66 -8.30
C GLN A 22 21.34 -14.05 -9.68
N PRO A 23 20.39 -13.09 -9.84
CA PRO A 23 20.18 -12.46 -11.14
C PRO A 23 21.35 -11.56 -11.51
N THR A 24 21.55 -11.39 -12.81
CA THR A 24 22.48 -10.42 -13.38
C THR A 24 21.66 -9.28 -14.00
N PRO A 25 21.96 -8.01 -13.71
CA PRO A 25 21.18 -6.90 -14.24
C PRO A 25 21.39 -6.77 -15.76
N ALA A 26 20.30 -6.69 -16.51
CA ALA A 26 20.30 -6.40 -17.92
C ALA A 26 20.59 -4.91 -18.20
N ALA A 27 20.67 -4.51 -19.48
CA ALA A 27 20.76 -3.11 -19.86
C ALA A 27 19.57 -2.31 -19.31
N GLY A 28 19.83 -1.19 -18.65
CA GLY A 28 18.81 -0.36 -17.98
C GLY A 28 18.31 -0.92 -16.66
N GLU A 29 18.91 -1.97 -16.09
CA GLU A 29 18.57 -2.52 -14.79
C GLU A 29 19.71 -2.35 -13.78
N VAL A 30 19.37 -2.47 -12.51
CA VAL A 30 20.33 -2.56 -11.40
C VAL A 30 20.10 -3.81 -10.58
N LEU A 31 21.16 -4.36 -10.05
CA LEU A 31 21.11 -5.39 -9.02
C LEU A 31 21.09 -4.71 -7.65
N VAL A 32 20.02 -4.90 -6.91
CA VAL A 32 19.89 -4.38 -5.54
C VAL A 32 20.15 -5.52 -4.56
N LYS A 33 21.12 -5.34 -3.65
CA LYS A 33 21.27 -6.17 -2.45
C LYS A 33 20.23 -5.71 -1.45
N ILE A 34 19.22 -6.53 -1.21
CA ILE A 34 18.07 -6.17 -0.40
C ILE A 34 18.43 -6.24 1.09
N LYS A 35 18.11 -5.18 1.82
CA LYS A 35 18.12 -5.18 3.27
C LYS A 35 16.72 -5.43 3.83
N TYR A 36 15.72 -4.71 3.34
CA TYR A 36 14.33 -4.87 3.75
C TYR A 36 13.40 -5.01 2.55
N ALA A 37 12.51 -6.01 2.61
CA ALA A 37 11.39 -6.13 1.68
C ALA A 37 10.09 -5.74 2.39
N GLY A 38 9.25 -4.94 1.72
CA GLY A 38 7.96 -4.53 2.22
C GLY A 38 6.87 -5.54 1.87
N ILE A 39 6.00 -5.87 2.83
CA ILE A 39 4.89 -6.80 2.62
C ILE A 39 3.60 -6.03 2.39
N THR A 40 2.83 -6.43 1.38
CA THR A 40 1.56 -5.81 1.00
C THR A 40 0.47 -6.86 0.77
N PHE A 41 -0.80 -6.43 0.78
CA PHE A 41 -1.90 -7.30 0.31
C PHE A 41 -1.78 -7.66 -1.18
N GLY A 42 -1.04 -6.87 -1.97
CA GLY A 42 -0.71 -7.23 -3.35
C GLY A 42 0.05 -8.56 -3.44
N ASP A 43 0.98 -8.80 -2.51
CA ASP A 43 1.75 -10.05 -2.44
C ASP A 43 0.86 -11.22 -1.99
N VAL A 44 -0.09 -10.97 -1.07
CA VAL A 44 -1.09 -11.96 -0.67
C VAL A 44 -1.95 -12.37 -1.86
N TYR A 45 -2.47 -11.40 -2.61
CA TYR A 45 -3.29 -11.68 -3.80
C TYR A 45 -2.50 -12.39 -4.91
N GLN A 46 -1.22 -12.10 -5.06
CA GLN A 46 -0.34 -12.82 -6.00
C GLN A 46 -0.19 -14.28 -5.57
N ARG A 47 0.13 -14.52 -4.30
CA ARG A 47 0.27 -15.86 -3.73
C ARG A 47 -1.01 -16.69 -3.89
N GLU A 48 -2.18 -16.08 -3.70
CA GLU A 48 -3.49 -16.74 -3.82
C GLU A 48 -4.00 -16.87 -5.25
N GLY A 49 -3.39 -16.14 -6.21
CA GLY A 49 -3.87 -16.07 -7.59
C GLY A 49 -5.14 -15.23 -7.77
N THR A 50 -5.52 -14.46 -6.75
CA THR A 50 -6.72 -13.60 -6.78
C THR A 50 -6.47 -12.26 -7.45
N TYR A 51 -5.23 -11.92 -7.74
CA TYR A 51 -4.86 -10.67 -8.42
C TYR A 51 -5.13 -10.77 -9.92
N ARG A 52 -6.38 -10.51 -10.33
CA ARG A 52 -6.82 -10.50 -11.73
C ARG A 52 -6.35 -9.25 -12.46
N ALA A 53 -5.04 -9.12 -12.68
CA ALA A 53 -4.46 -8.09 -13.52
C ALA A 53 -3.58 -8.71 -14.60
N GLY A 54 -4.19 -9.32 -15.60
CA GLY A 54 -3.45 -9.96 -16.68
C GLY A 54 -3.31 -11.47 -16.48
N LYS A 55 -2.34 -12.08 -17.13
CA LYS A 55 -2.13 -13.54 -17.22
C LYS A 55 -2.05 -14.23 -15.86
N PRO A 56 -2.52 -15.48 -15.73
CA PRO A 56 -2.28 -16.29 -14.54
C PRO A 56 -0.79 -16.28 -14.19
N LEU A 57 -0.46 -15.94 -12.94
CA LEU A 57 0.94 -15.89 -12.47
C LEU A 57 1.65 -17.26 -12.57
N LEU A 58 0.89 -18.35 -12.59
CA LEU A 58 1.41 -19.72 -12.72
C LEU A 58 1.05 -20.31 -14.10
N ALA A 59 1.61 -19.74 -15.15
CA ALA A 59 1.58 -20.36 -16.49
C ALA A 59 2.88 -21.11 -16.83
N THR A 60 3.78 -21.29 -15.87
CA THR A 60 5.08 -21.93 -16.06
C THR A 60 5.34 -22.97 -14.96
N ASP A 61 6.08 -24.03 -15.28
CA ASP A 61 6.58 -25.02 -14.31
C ASP A 61 7.65 -24.45 -13.36
N GLN A 62 7.94 -23.16 -13.45
CA GLN A 62 8.91 -22.47 -12.61
C GLN A 62 8.23 -21.83 -11.40
N PRO A 63 8.81 -21.96 -10.19
CA PRO A 63 8.33 -21.27 -9.02
C PRO A 63 8.33 -19.76 -9.23
N LEU A 64 7.25 -19.07 -8.80
CA LEU A 64 7.15 -17.63 -8.94
C LEU A 64 7.99 -16.91 -7.90
N PRO A 65 8.77 -15.89 -8.31
CA PRO A 65 9.29 -14.91 -7.38
C PRO A 65 8.14 -14.09 -6.80
N ILE A 66 8.20 -13.79 -5.51
CA ILE A 66 7.18 -13.01 -4.82
C ILE A 66 7.79 -11.75 -4.19
N GLY A 67 6.91 -10.80 -3.85
CA GLY A 67 7.26 -9.52 -3.30
C GLY A 67 7.48 -8.46 -4.38
N GLY A 68 6.96 -7.27 -4.16
CA GLY A 68 6.94 -6.19 -5.15
C GLY A 68 7.67 -4.92 -4.72
N GLU A 69 8.27 -4.88 -3.51
CA GLU A 69 8.85 -3.67 -2.91
C GLU A 69 10.03 -4.02 -2.03
N ALA A 70 11.12 -3.28 -2.15
CA ALA A 70 12.26 -3.40 -1.25
C ALA A 70 13.11 -2.14 -1.18
N ALA A 71 14.00 -2.11 -0.18
CA ALA A 71 15.10 -1.17 -0.06
C ALA A 71 16.40 -1.91 0.26
N GLY A 72 17.51 -1.35 -0.21
CA GLY A 72 18.82 -1.94 -0.05
C GLY A 72 19.91 -1.10 -0.70
N THR A 73 21.00 -1.76 -1.11
CA THR A 73 22.16 -1.11 -1.73
C THR A 73 22.35 -1.63 -3.15
N VAL A 74 22.67 -0.75 -4.08
CA VAL A 74 23.01 -1.11 -5.45
C VAL A 74 24.31 -1.92 -5.45
N ALA A 75 24.24 -3.19 -5.84
CA ALA A 75 25.38 -4.12 -5.90
C ALA A 75 26.05 -4.15 -7.27
N ALA A 76 25.28 -3.95 -8.35
CA ALA A 76 25.77 -3.85 -9.71
C ALA A 76 24.81 -3.02 -10.58
N VAL A 77 25.33 -2.50 -11.68
CA VAL A 77 24.56 -1.72 -12.66
C VAL A 77 24.70 -2.33 -14.04
N GLY A 78 23.60 -2.45 -14.77
CA GLY A 78 23.61 -2.83 -16.19
C GLY A 78 24.05 -1.65 -17.08
N SER A 79 24.31 -1.93 -18.35
CA SER A 79 24.71 -0.88 -19.31
C SER A 79 23.58 0.16 -19.47
N GLY A 80 23.98 1.43 -19.70
CA GLY A 80 23.07 2.57 -19.89
C GLY A 80 22.48 3.16 -18.60
N VAL A 81 22.82 2.65 -17.43
CA VAL A 81 22.39 3.21 -16.14
C VAL A 81 23.27 4.42 -15.78
N THR A 82 22.66 5.57 -15.51
CA THR A 82 23.37 6.83 -15.23
C THR A 82 22.97 7.54 -13.94
N HIS A 83 21.80 7.24 -13.37
CA HIS A 83 21.25 8.02 -12.24
C HIS A 83 21.43 7.36 -10.87
N VAL A 84 21.96 6.14 -10.83
CA VAL A 84 22.39 5.44 -9.63
C VAL A 84 23.72 4.74 -9.88
N ALA A 85 24.50 4.52 -8.82
CA ALA A 85 25.81 3.88 -8.85
C ALA A 85 25.89 2.75 -7.81
N VAL A 86 26.85 1.86 -7.98
CA VAL A 86 27.17 0.83 -6.96
C VAL A 86 27.48 1.53 -5.64
N GLY A 87 26.88 1.02 -4.56
CA GLY A 87 26.96 1.58 -3.22
C GLY A 87 25.83 2.55 -2.86
N ASP A 88 25.03 3.03 -3.80
CA ASP A 88 23.88 3.88 -3.50
C ASP A 88 22.82 3.11 -2.68
N THR A 89 22.28 3.76 -1.65
CA THR A 89 21.13 3.27 -0.90
C THR A 89 19.86 3.64 -1.65
N VAL A 90 19.03 2.64 -1.94
CA VAL A 90 17.88 2.79 -2.83
C VAL A 90 16.62 2.09 -2.32
N VAL A 91 15.48 2.53 -2.85
CA VAL A 91 14.17 1.91 -2.67
C VAL A 91 13.49 1.75 -4.03
N TYR A 92 12.64 0.74 -4.17
CA TYR A 92 11.84 0.52 -5.37
C TYR A 92 10.52 -0.18 -5.05
N ALA A 93 9.56 -0.07 -5.96
CA ALA A 93 8.31 -0.84 -5.93
C ALA A 93 7.87 -1.27 -7.33
N GLU A 94 6.88 -2.17 -7.39
CA GLU A 94 6.30 -2.74 -8.61
C GLU A 94 7.32 -3.48 -9.50
N ALA A 95 8.34 -4.09 -8.86
CA ALA A 95 9.24 -5.05 -9.48
C ALA A 95 9.28 -6.33 -8.65
N LEU A 96 8.94 -7.47 -9.27
CA LEU A 96 8.81 -8.76 -8.59
C LEU A 96 10.15 -9.31 -8.09
N GLY A 97 10.08 -10.16 -7.06
CA GLY A 97 11.24 -10.88 -6.54
C GLY A 97 11.93 -10.19 -5.37
N SER A 98 11.24 -9.29 -4.66
CA SER A 98 11.82 -8.59 -3.51
C SER A 98 11.96 -9.43 -2.25
N TYR A 99 11.31 -10.61 -2.16
CA TYR A 99 11.52 -11.51 -1.02
C TYR A 99 12.76 -12.38 -1.25
N ALA A 100 13.91 -11.73 -1.39
CA ALA A 100 15.19 -12.35 -1.73
C ALA A 100 16.35 -11.51 -1.20
N GLU A 101 17.57 -12.09 -1.25
CA GLU A 101 18.79 -11.34 -0.91
C GLU A 101 19.16 -10.32 -2.01
N TYR A 102 18.80 -10.60 -3.27
CA TYR A 102 19.06 -9.71 -4.41
C TYR A 102 17.88 -9.71 -5.38
N ALA A 103 17.66 -8.57 -6.02
CA ALA A 103 16.72 -8.45 -7.14
C ALA A 103 17.30 -7.59 -8.26
N SER A 104 17.05 -7.97 -9.52
CA SER A 104 17.30 -7.12 -10.68
C SER A 104 16.07 -6.27 -10.95
N VAL A 105 16.26 -4.94 -11.04
CA VAL A 105 15.16 -3.97 -11.06
C VAL A 105 15.39 -2.95 -12.17
N PRO A 106 14.39 -2.64 -13.01
CA PRO A 106 14.45 -1.54 -13.97
C PRO A 106 14.76 -0.21 -13.27
N THR A 107 15.81 0.48 -13.73
CA THR A 107 16.33 1.67 -13.04
C THR A 107 15.35 2.82 -12.91
N TRP A 108 14.39 2.93 -13.84
CA TRP A 108 13.39 3.98 -13.77
C TRP A 108 12.44 3.87 -12.57
N ARG A 109 12.37 2.66 -11.93
CA ARG A 109 11.62 2.41 -10.68
C ARG A 109 12.45 2.60 -9.41
N VAL A 110 13.76 2.82 -9.56
CA VAL A 110 14.69 2.87 -8.42
C VAL A 110 14.95 4.32 -8.03
N PHE A 111 14.79 4.63 -6.75
CA PHE A 111 14.99 5.95 -6.18
C PHE A 111 16.00 5.90 -5.05
N LYS A 112 16.89 6.90 -4.99
CA LYS A 112 17.83 7.04 -3.88
C LYS A 112 17.09 7.41 -2.61
N VAL A 113 17.50 6.80 -1.51
CA VAL A 113 17.03 7.19 -0.18
C VAL A 113 17.88 8.36 0.30
N PRO A 114 17.28 9.46 0.77
CA PRO A 114 18.01 10.60 1.30
C PRO A 114 18.99 10.21 2.41
N SER A 115 20.13 10.88 2.47
CA SER A 115 21.13 10.67 3.52
C SER A 115 20.52 11.03 4.88
N GLY A 116 20.57 10.10 5.83
CA GLY A 116 19.98 10.30 7.16
C GLY A 116 18.59 9.75 7.34
N LEU A 117 17.83 9.44 6.27
CA LEU A 117 16.55 8.78 6.39
C LEU A 117 16.76 7.28 6.68
N PRO A 118 16.22 6.73 7.80
CA PRO A 118 16.37 5.31 8.09
C PRO A 118 15.75 4.45 6.98
N LEU A 119 16.53 3.49 6.47
CA LEU A 119 16.12 2.63 5.34
C LEU A 119 14.82 1.87 5.61
N ARG A 120 14.59 1.49 6.88
CA ARG A 120 13.36 0.84 7.33
C ARG A 120 12.14 1.73 7.15
N GLU A 121 12.27 3.02 7.44
CA GLU A 121 11.18 4.00 7.26
C GLU A 121 10.97 4.34 5.79
N ALA A 122 12.06 4.45 5.03
CA ALA A 122 12.01 4.69 3.58
C ALA A 122 11.22 3.60 2.85
N VAL A 123 11.49 2.31 3.10
CA VAL A 123 10.72 1.21 2.49
C VAL A 123 9.30 1.14 3.04
N ALA A 124 9.10 1.43 4.32
CA ALA A 124 7.77 1.34 4.94
C ALA A 124 6.80 2.37 4.36
N ILE A 125 7.27 3.59 4.05
CA ILE A 125 6.42 4.61 3.44
C ILE A 125 6.28 4.45 1.92
N TYR A 126 7.21 3.80 1.23
CA TYR A 126 7.34 3.92 -0.21
C TYR A 126 6.06 3.53 -0.98
N SER A 127 5.77 2.25 -1.17
CA SER A 127 4.61 1.82 -1.98
C SER A 127 3.27 2.19 -1.34
N LEU A 128 3.19 2.13 -0.02
CA LEU A 128 2.00 2.52 0.74
C LEU A 128 1.74 4.02 0.65
N GLY A 129 2.80 4.82 0.74
CA GLY A 129 2.75 6.27 0.59
C GLY A 129 2.44 6.69 -0.85
N LEU A 130 3.06 6.07 -1.86
CA LEU A 130 2.69 6.28 -3.27
C LEU A 130 1.19 6.04 -3.49
N THR A 131 0.64 4.99 -2.85
CA THR A 131 -0.80 4.68 -2.89
C THR A 131 -1.62 5.75 -2.18
N ALA A 132 -1.26 6.10 -0.96
CA ALA A 132 -1.97 7.14 -0.19
C ALA A 132 -1.91 8.50 -0.90
N HIS A 133 -0.77 8.82 -1.53
CA HIS A 133 -0.56 10.08 -2.23
C HIS A 133 -1.51 10.24 -3.43
N TYR A 134 -1.56 9.25 -4.36
CA TYR A 134 -2.47 9.38 -5.48
C TYR A 134 -3.95 9.31 -5.04
N LEU A 135 -4.26 8.57 -3.98
CA LEU A 135 -5.62 8.54 -3.43
C LEU A 135 -6.04 9.93 -2.94
N ALA A 136 -5.18 10.61 -2.18
CA ALA A 136 -5.48 11.94 -1.65
C ALA A 136 -5.52 13.02 -2.74
N HIS A 137 -4.49 13.05 -3.61
CA HIS A 137 -4.25 14.19 -4.51
C HIS A 137 -4.84 14.01 -5.90
N ASP A 138 -4.70 12.83 -6.52
CA ASP A 138 -5.14 12.62 -7.91
C ASP A 138 -6.59 12.12 -7.97
N THR A 139 -6.95 11.17 -7.10
CA THR A 139 -8.27 10.53 -7.11
C THR A 139 -9.28 11.34 -6.32
N GLY A 140 -9.03 11.55 -5.04
CA GLY A 140 -9.92 12.29 -4.14
C GLY A 140 -9.84 13.80 -4.31
N LYS A 141 -8.71 14.31 -4.81
CA LYS A 141 -8.44 15.74 -5.00
C LYS A 141 -8.80 16.54 -3.76
N LEU A 142 -8.36 16.02 -2.60
CA LEU A 142 -8.67 16.60 -1.31
C LEU A 142 -8.17 18.04 -1.21
N LYS A 143 -8.98 18.90 -0.62
CA LYS A 143 -8.70 20.32 -0.41
C LYS A 143 -9.40 20.82 0.86
N PRO A 144 -9.06 22.01 1.36
CA PRO A 144 -9.69 22.58 2.54
C PRO A 144 -11.22 22.61 2.42
N GLY A 145 -11.90 22.26 3.51
CA GLY A 145 -13.36 22.21 3.62
C GLY A 145 -14.00 20.91 3.10
N MET A 146 -13.25 20.00 2.49
CA MET A 146 -13.74 18.66 2.18
C MET A 146 -13.68 17.73 3.39
N SER A 147 -14.49 16.68 3.34
CA SER A 147 -14.51 15.61 4.34
C SER A 147 -14.23 14.25 3.69
N CYS A 148 -13.55 13.36 4.40
CA CYS A 148 -13.35 12.01 3.91
C CYS A 148 -13.52 10.94 5.00
N LEU A 149 -13.94 9.75 4.58
CA LEU A 149 -13.92 8.53 5.38
C LEU A 149 -12.74 7.66 4.94
N VAL A 150 -11.90 7.26 5.90
CA VAL A 150 -10.79 6.34 5.67
C VAL A 150 -11.05 5.04 6.41
N HIS A 151 -11.33 3.96 5.69
CA HIS A 151 -11.42 2.62 6.26
C HIS A 151 -10.04 2.02 6.54
N ALA A 152 -9.96 1.13 7.54
CA ALA A 152 -8.70 0.53 7.98
C ALA A 152 -7.60 1.59 8.25
N ALA A 153 -7.97 2.68 8.92
CA ALA A 153 -7.15 3.89 9.04
C ALA A 153 -5.81 3.67 9.76
N ALA A 154 -5.66 2.65 10.60
CA ALA A 154 -4.39 2.28 11.23
C ALA A 154 -3.53 1.31 10.38
N GLY A 155 -4.04 0.88 9.22
CA GLY A 155 -3.30 -0.02 8.32
C GLY A 155 -2.24 0.71 7.49
N GLY A 156 -1.53 -0.05 6.64
CA GLY A 156 -0.39 0.44 5.88
C GLY A 156 -0.67 1.70 5.05
N VAL A 157 -1.69 1.69 4.18
CA VAL A 157 -2.07 2.89 3.40
C VAL A 157 -2.84 3.87 4.26
N GLY A 158 -3.76 3.37 5.12
CA GLY A 158 -4.70 4.21 5.86
C GLY A 158 -4.03 5.26 6.74
N HIS A 159 -2.98 4.90 7.50
CA HIS A 159 -2.33 5.84 8.42
C HIS A 159 -1.57 6.97 7.70
N ILE A 160 -1.06 6.72 6.50
CA ILE A 160 -0.44 7.75 5.66
C ILE A 160 -1.52 8.62 5.01
N LEU A 161 -2.61 8.00 4.53
CA LEU A 161 -3.72 8.70 3.91
C LEU A 161 -4.42 9.67 4.88
N VAL A 162 -4.60 9.29 6.14
CA VAL A 162 -5.11 10.19 7.19
C VAL A 162 -4.25 11.45 7.28
N GLN A 163 -2.93 11.30 7.37
CA GLN A 163 -1.99 12.43 7.46
C GLN A 163 -2.01 13.32 6.21
N LEU A 164 -1.98 12.71 5.02
CA LEU A 164 -2.07 13.46 3.75
C LEU A 164 -3.41 14.18 3.60
N ALA A 165 -4.52 13.58 4.03
CA ALA A 165 -5.83 14.22 4.03
C ALA A 165 -5.86 15.42 4.99
N LYS A 166 -5.30 15.29 6.20
CA LYS A 166 -5.16 16.40 7.16
C LYS A 166 -4.27 17.51 6.60
N LYS A 167 -3.15 17.16 5.98
CA LYS A 167 -2.22 18.11 5.34
C LYS A 167 -2.90 18.86 4.17
N ALA A 168 -3.82 18.22 3.45
CA ALA A 168 -4.65 18.85 2.44
C ALA A 168 -5.79 19.75 3.01
N GLY A 169 -5.94 19.83 4.33
CA GLY A 169 -6.97 20.62 5.02
C GLY A 169 -8.36 19.95 5.03
N ALA A 170 -8.44 18.66 4.77
CA ALA A 170 -9.70 17.91 4.85
C ALA A 170 -10.01 17.48 6.29
N SER A 171 -11.30 17.31 6.58
CA SER A 171 -11.77 16.65 7.79
C SER A 171 -11.83 15.14 7.59
N VAL A 172 -11.31 14.37 8.56
CA VAL A 172 -11.13 12.92 8.43
C VAL A 172 -11.94 12.15 9.45
N VAL A 173 -12.86 11.32 8.96
CA VAL A 173 -13.48 10.24 9.73
C VAL A 173 -12.69 8.95 9.47
N ALA A 174 -12.33 8.25 10.53
CA ALA A 174 -11.50 7.05 10.45
C ALA A 174 -12.24 5.85 11.06
N THR A 175 -12.17 4.68 10.42
CA THR A 175 -12.65 3.44 11.03
C THR A 175 -11.49 2.52 11.41
N VAL A 176 -11.56 1.98 12.61
CA VAL A 176 -10.59 1.05 13.18
C VAL A 176 -11.27 -0.04 14.01
N GLY A 177 -10.57 -1.13 14.29
CA GLY A 177 -11.16 -2.30 14.97
C GLY A 177 -10.85 -2.39 16.47
N THR A 178 -9.91 -1.61 17.01
CA THR A 178 -9.49 -1.69 18.42
C THR A 178 -9.19 -0.31 19.00
N LYS A 179 -9.22 -0.20 20.33
CA LYS A 179 -8.89 1.03 21.05
C LYS A 179 -7.46 1.48 20.80
N GLU A 180 -6.49 0.55 20.78
CA GLU A 180 -5.09 0.84 20.46
C GLU A 180 -4.94 1.51 19.10
N LYS A 181 -5.63 0.97 18.07
CA LYS A 181 -5.67 1.56 16.73
C LYS A 181 -6.35 2.91 16.69
N ALA A 182 -7.37 3.12 17.55
CA ALA A 182 -8.04 4.40 17.68
C ALA A 182 -7.09 5.46 18.23
N ASP A 183 -6.38 5.15 19.31
CA ASP A 183 -5.41 6.05 19.93
C ASP A 183 -4.27 6.41 18.96
N PHE A 184 -3.78 5.42 18.21
CA PHE A 184 -2.80 5.66 17.15
C PHE A 184 -3.32 6.62 16.07
N VAL A 185 -4.50 6.37 15.51
CA VAL A 185 -5.07 7.21 14.44
C VAL A 185 -5.47 8.60 14.95
N GLN A 186 -5.87 8.71 16.21
CA GLN A 186 -6.10 10.00 16.88
C GLN A 186 -4.81 10.84 16.90
N SER A 187 -3.66 10.21 17.18
CA SER A 187 -2.36 10.90 17.20
C SER A 187 -1.92 11.41 15.83
N LEU A 188 -2.51 10.88 14.73
CA LEU A 188 -2.29 11.32 13.36
C LEU A 188 -3.24 12.44 12.90
N GLY A 189 -4.15 12.88 13.78
CA GLY A 189 -5.02 14.03 13.55
C GLY A 189 -6.40 13.72 12.95
N ALA A 190 -6.87 12.47 12.99
CA ALA A 190 -8.25 12.16 12.59
C ALA A 190 -9.26 12.91 13.46
N ASP A 191 -10.28 13.52 12.84
CA ASP A 191 -11.26 14.35 13.53
C ASP A 191 -12.36 13.52 14.23
N LYS A 192 -12.70 12.36 13.65
CA LYS A 192 -13.65 11.41 14.22
C LYS A 192 -13.14 9.99 14.03
N ILE A 193 -13.21 9.19 15.09
CA ILE A 193 -12.83 7.76 15.03
C ILE A 193 -14.03 6.90 15.37
N ILE A 194 -14.25 5.87 14.56
CA ILE A 194 -15.34 4.91 14.72
C ILE A 194 -14.73 3.52 14.96
N LEU A 195 -15.04 2.95 16.11
CA LEU A 195 -14.78 1.55 16.43
C LEU A 195 -15.88 0.71 15.76
N TYR A 196 -15.64 0.23 14.56
CA TYR A 196 -16.66 -0.44 13.73
C TYR A 196 -17.17 -1.77 14.30
N ARG A 197 -16.47 -2.33 15.31
CA ARG A 197 -16.95 -3.51 16.04
C ARG A 197 -18.04 -3.20 17.04
N ASP A 198 -18.08 -1.95 17.52
CA ASP A 198 -19.00 -1.51 18.55
C ASP A 198 -20.25 -0.82 17.97
N LYS A 199 -20.05 -0.14 16.83
CA LYS A 199 -21.09 0.69 16.20
C LYS A 199 -21.06 0.58 14.67
N PRO A 200 -22.24 0.55 14.01
CA PRO A 200 -22.33 0.63 12.56
C PRO A 200 -21.75 1.94 12.03
N PHE A 201 -20.71 1.87 11.20
CA PHE A 201 -20.00 3.07 10.76
C PHE A 201 -20.88 4.01 9.92
N LEU A 202 -21.82 3.49 9.13
CA LEU A 202 -22.70 4.29 8.28
C LEU A 202 -23.49 5.32 9.11
N GLN A 203 -24.08 4.89 10.23
CA GLN A 203 -24.87 5.75 11.11
C GLN A 203 -24.00 6.85 11.73
N GLU A 204 -22.80 6.49 12.21
CA GLU A 204 -21.84 7.43 12.80
C GLU A 204 -21.32 8.45 11.78
N VAL A 205 -21.05 8.03 10.54
CA VAL A 205 -20.64 8.94 9.45
C VAL A 205 -21.77 9.88 9.07
N LYS A 206 -22.99 9.37 8.93
CA LYS A 206 -24.17 10.21 8.64
C LYS A 206 -24.43 11.22 9.75
N ALA A 207 -24.37 10.81 11.02
CA ALA A 207 -24.55 11.72 12.16
C ALA A 207 -23.47 12.80 12.19
N TRP A 208 -22.21 12.47 11.91
CA TRP A 208 -21.10 13.42 11.85
C TRP A 208 -21.23 14.41 10.68
N GLY A 209 -21.75 13.98 9.53
CA GLY A 209 -21.93 14.77 8.33
C GLY A 209 -23.32 15.39 8.17
N ASP A 210 -24.02 15.69 9.27
CA ASP A 210 -25.37 16.31 9.28
C ASP A 210 -26.38 15.57 8.37
N GLY A 211 -26.33 14.25 8.36
CA GLY A 211 -27.16 13.38 7.53
C GLY A 211 -26.71 13.22 6.08
N LYS A 212 -25.76 14.04 5.61
CA LYS A 212 -25.34 14.09 4.20
C LYS A 212 -24.29 13.03 3.83
N GLY A 213 -23.46 12.61 4.78
CA GLY A 213 -22.27 11.78 4.53
C GLY A 213 -21.02 12.63 4.22
N VAL A 214 -19.99 12.02 3.62
CA VAL A 214 -18.68 12.64 3.35
C VAL A 214 -18.44 12.83 1.85
N ASP A 215 -17.52 13.75 1.49
CA ASP A 215 -17.15 14.04 0.10
C ASP A 215 -16.48 12.85 -0.58
N VAL A 216 -15.57 12.18 0.14
CA VAL A 216 -14.81 11.04 -0.40
C VAL A 216 -14.80 9.90 0.61
N VAL A 217 -15.12 8.69 0.16
CA VAL A 217 -14.93 7.46 0.94
C VAL A 217 -13.77 6.66 0.35
N TYR A 218 -12.79 6.31 1.16
CA TYR A 218 -11.67 5.44 0.81
C TYR A 218 -11.85 4.06 1.43
N ASP A 219 -12.24 3.08 0.62
CA ASP A 219 -12.53 1.72 1.05
C ASP A 219 -11.39 0.75 0.67
N ALA A 220 -10.68 0.27 1.70
CA ALA A 220 -9.64 -0.75 1.60
C ALA A 220 -10.18 -2.16 1.80
N LEU A 221 -11.42 -2.30 2.28
CA LEU A 221 -11.96 -3.55 2.81
C LEU A 221 -12.71 -4.35 1.74
N GLY A 222 -13.58 -3.69 0.98
CA GLY A 222 -14.31 -4.31 -0.11
C GLY A 222 -15.63 -4.94 0.34
N LYS A 223 -15.76 -6.27 0.19
CA LYS A 223 -17.03 -6.98 0.32
C LYS A 223 -17.86 -6.66 1.57
N ALA A 224 -17.20 -6.48 2.72
CA ALA A 224 -17.90 -6.24 3.99
C ALA A 224 -18.37 -4.80 4.18
N THR A 225 -17.90 -3.84 3.38
CA THR A 225 -18.11 -2.41 3.64
C THR A 225 -18.67 -1.62 2.47
N LEU A 226 -18.53 -2.11 1.24
CA LEU A 226 -18.76 -1.30 0.05
C LEU A 226 -20.19 -0.74 -0.03
N ASP A 227 -21.22 -1.53 0.27
CA ASP A 227 -22.62 -1.08 0.19
C ASP A 227 -22.89 0.12 1.13
N ASP A 228 -22.35 0.05 2.34
CA ASP A 228 -22.46 1.13 3.31
C ASP A 228 -21.48 2.28 3.02
N SER A 229 -20.34 2.01 2.40
CA SER A 229 -19.41 3.03 1.89
C SER A 229 -20.05 3.87 0.79
N ILE A 230 -20.78 3.24 -0.13
CA ILE A 230 -21.59 3.92 -1.16
C ILE A 230 -22.62 4.84 -0.50
N LYS A 231 -23.38 4.35 0.49
CA LYS A 231 -24.40 5.12 1.22
C LYS A 231 -23.80 6.22 2.11
N ALA A 232 -22.57 6.03 2.63
CA ALA A 232 -21.86 7.01 3.44
C ALA A 232 -21.33 8.20 2.60
N THR A 233 -21.25 8.02 1.29
CA THR A 233 -20.84 9.07 0.35
C THR A 233 -22.00 10.07 0.18
N ARG A 234 -21.68 11.37 0.21
CA ARG A 234 -22.70 12.41 -0.03
C ARG A 234 -23.19 12.43 -1.49
N VAL A 235 -24.29 13.11 -1.75
CA VAL A 235 -24.78 13.35 -3.11
C VAL A 235 -23.66 13.93 -3.98
N ARG A 236 -23.43 13.32 -5.15
CA ARG A 236 -22.35 13.62 -6.10
C ARG A 236 -20.93 13.56 -5.48
N GLY A 237 -20.74 12.82 -4.41
CA GLY A 237 -19.45 12.52 -3.83
C GLY A 237 -18.75 11.36 -4.54
N LEU A 238 -17.60 10.95 -4.02
CA LEU A 238 -16.74 9.93 -4.61
C LEU A 238 -16.53 8.76 -3.65
N CYS A 239 -16.85 7.53 -4.09
CA CYS A 239 -16.50 6.30 -3.40
C CYS A 239 -15.31 5.63 -4.11
N VAL A 240 -14.20 5.43 -3.40
CA VAL A 240 -12.95 4.86 -3.92
C VAL A 240 -12.72 3.51 -3.29
N LEU A 241 -12.93 2.43 -4.04
CA LEU A 241 -12.58 1.08 -3.64
C LEU A 241 -11.13 0.80 -4.05
N TYR A 242 -10.18 0.79 -3.12
CA TYR A 242 -8.77 0.56 -3.46
C TYR A 242 -8.18 -0.76 -2.90
N GLY A 243 -8.93 -1.47 -2.06
CA GLY A 243 -8.53 -2.76 -1.50
C GLY A 243 -9.66 -3.78 -1.47
N ASN A 244 -9.34 -5.04 -1.12
CA ASN A 244 -10.26 -6.17 -1.03
C ASN A 244 -9.96 -7.05 0.19
N THR A 245 -9.56 -6.47 1.32
CA THR A 245 -9.06 -7.25 2.47
C THR A 245 -10.14 -8.08 3.17
N THR A 246 -11.43 -7.85 2.86
CA THR A 246 -12.56 -8.67 3.33
C THR A 246 -13.20 -9.52 2.23
N GLY A 247 -12.60 -9.54 1.05
CA GLY A 247 -13.07 -10.29 -0.12
C GLY A 247 -13.29 -9.40 -1.34
N LEU A 248 -13.26 -10.04 -2.50
CA LEU A 248 -13.49 -9.36 -3.78
C LEU A 248 -14.93 -8.85 -3.88
N VAL A 249 -15.05 -7.66 -4.45
CA VAL A 249 -16.32 -7.13 -4.97
C VAL A 249 -16.35 -7.41 -6.47
N GLU A 250 -17.26 -8.26 -6.89
CA GLU A 250 -17.34 -8.69 -8.29
C GLU A 250 -18.14 -7.73 -9.16
N THR A 251 -19.17 -7.11 -8.58
CA THR A 251 -20.10 -6.22 -9.30
C THR A 251 -20.47 -5.02 -8.44
N VAL A 252 -20.74 -3.90 -9.09
CA VAL A 252 -21.39 -2.73 -8.53
C VAL A 252 -22.54 -2.37 -9.46
N ALA A 253 -23.77 -2.36 -8.95
CA ALA A 253 -24.92 -2.02 -9.77
C ALA A 253 -24.97 -0.51 -10.03
N PRO A 254 -25.07 -0.06 -11.28
CA PRO A 254 -25.15 1.38 -11.59
C PRO A 254 -26.33 2.07 -10.92
N MET A 255 -27.44 1.35 -10.71
CA MET A 255 -28.62 1.90 -10.05
C MET A 255 -28.40 2.18 -8.55
N ASP A 256 -27.50 1.44 -7.88
CA ASP A 256 -27.15 1.72 -6.49
C ASP A 256 -26.39 3.04 -6.36
N LEU A 257 -25.54 3.36 -7.34
CA LEU A 257 -24.83 4.63 -7.40
C LEU A 257 -25.79 5.82 -7.63
N ALA A 258 -26.80 5.62 -8.48
CA ALA A 258 -27.84 6.61 -8.72
C ALA A 258 -28.71 6.81 -7.46
N ALA A 259 -29.16 5.73 -6.82
CA ALA A 259 -29.98 5.76 -5.61
C ALA A 259 -29.24 6.38 -4.41
N ALA A 260 -27.94 6.18 -4.31
CA ALA A 260 -27.09 6.79 -3.29
C ALA A 260 -26.84 8.30 -3.51
N GLY A 261 -27.32 8.90 -4.62
CA GLY A 261 -27.20 10.32 -4.89
C GLY A 261 -26.29 10.65 -6.07
N SER A 262 -26.31 9.84 -7.12
CA SER A 262 -25.48 10.04 -8.34
C SER A 262 -23.98 10.15 -7.99
N ILE A 263 -23.50 9.28 -7.16
CA ILE A 263 -22.10 9.29 -6.70
C ILE A 263 -21.16 8.81 -7.80
N PHE A 264 -19.92 9.27 -7.76
CA PHE A 264 -18.85 8.72 -8.56
C PHE A 264 -18.26 7.48 -7.86
N PHE A 265 -17.91 6.47 -8.65
CA PHE A 265 -17.23 5.27 -8.16
C PHE A 265 -15.99 4.97 -8.97
N THR A 266 -14.90 4.58 -8.31
CA THR A 266 -13.67 4.19 -8.99
C THR A 266 -12.91 3.10 -8.23
N ARG A 267 -12.13 2.30 -9.01
CA ARG A 267 -11.23 1.27 -8.49
C ARG A 267 -9.81 1.52 -9.04
N PRO A 268 -9.07 2.50 -8.47
CA PRO A 268 -7.74 2.85 -8.97
C PRO A 268 -6.69 1.81 -8.60
N ARG A 269 -5.56 1.84 -9.31
CA ARG A 269 -4.40 0.97 -9.11
C ARG A 269 -3.12 1.80 -9.13
N LEU A 270 -2.14 1.44 -8.30
CA LEU A 270 -0.88 2.15 -8.21
C LEU A 270 -0.18 2.28 -9.56
N ASN A 271 -0.07 1.19 -10.33
CA ASN A 271 0.60 1.17 -11.63
C ASN A 271 0.01 2.12 -12.69
N HIS A 272 -1.21 2.59 -12.49
CA HIS A 272 -1.81 3.61 -13.37
C HIS A 272 -1.42 5.04 -12.98
N HIS A 273 -0.83 5.20 -11.79
CA HIS A 273 -0.36 6.48 -11.23
C HIS A 273 1.17 6.55 -11.09
N THR A 274 1.87 5.52 -11.58
CA THR A 274 3.34 5.36 -11.52
C THR A 274 3.87 4.83 -12.86
N ARG A 275 3.39 5.39 -13.98
CA ARG A 275 3.72 4.93 -15.33
C ARG A 275 5.05 5.42 -15.84
N THR A 276 5.53 6.53 -15.29
CA THR A 276 6.82 7.12 -15.64
C THR A 276 7.62 7.44 -14.38
N ARG A 277 8.94 7.65 -14.54
CA ARG A 277 9.81 8.04 -13.44
C ARG A 277 9.39 9.38 -12.82
N GLU A 278 8.94 10.32 -13.63
CA GLU A 278 8.51 11.66 -13.19
C GLU A 278 7.24 11.58 -12.33
N GLU A 279 6.28 10.72 -12.71
CA GLU A 279 5.08 10.47 -11.90
C GLU A 279 5.43 9.89 -10.52
N ILE A 280 6.47 9.04 -10.43
CA ILE A 280 6.94 8.49 -9.16
C ILE A 280 7.73 9.55 -8.39
N ALA A 281 8.67 10.24 -9.03
CA ALA A 281 9.58 11.20 -8.41
C ALA A 281 8.83 12.25 -7.58
N LYS A 282 7.84 12.91 -8.19
CA LYS A 282 7.01 13.90 -7.49
C LYS A 282 6.44 13.38 -6.17
N ARG A 283 5.96 12.14 -6.16
CA ARG A 283 5.37 11.54 -4.96
C ARG A 283 6.44 11.16 -3.94
N VAL A 284 7.57 10.66 -4.43
CA VAL A 284 8.71 10.29 -3.57
C VAL A 284 9.26 11.51 -2.85
N ASP A 285 9.42 12.63 -3.57
CA ASP A 285 9.91 13.88 -3.00
C ASP A 285 8.97 14.39 -1.88
N ASP A 286 7.66 14.38 -2.11
CA ASP A 286 6.66 14.76 -1.10
C ASP A 286 6.67 13.83 0.14
N LEU A 287 6.83 12.52 -0.07
CA LEU A 287 6.80 11.52 1.00
C LEU A 287 8.08 11.54 1.83
N PHE A 288 9.25 11.56 1.19
CA PHE A 288 10.53 11.60 1.88
C PHE A 288 10.74 12.94 2.56
N GLY A 289 10.40 14.04 1.89
CA GLY A 289 10.43 15.37 2.51
C GLY A 289 9.54 15.44 3.75
N GLY A 290 8.35 14.84 3.71
CA GLY A 290 7.46 14.76 4.87
C GLY A 290 8.00 13.90 6.01
N LEU A 291 8.80 12.87 5.73
CA LEU A 291 9.51 12.12 6.79
C LEU A 291 10.68 12.94 7.37
N GLU A 292 11.44 13.62 6.53
CA GLU A 292 12.60 14.43 6.94
C GLU A 292 12.20 15.63 7.80
N ASP A 293 11.11 16.31 7.46
CA ASP A 293 10.58 17.45 8.21
C ASP A 293 9.65 17.07 9.37
N GLY A 294 9.35 15.75 9.52
CA GLY A 294 8.49 15.21 10.57
C GLY A 294 6.99 15.48 10.38
N SER A 295 6.57 16.05 9.24
CA SER A 295 5.15 16.28 8.92
C SER A 295 4.41 15.01 8.49
N LEU A 296 5.14 13.94 8.16
CA LEU A 296 4.63 12.59 7.99
C LEU A 296 5.33 11.62 8.93
N LYS A 297 4.59 10.65 9.40
CA LYS A 297 5.08 9.55 10.24
C LYS A 297 4.68 8.23 9.62
N VAL A 298 5.60 7.27 9.60
CA VAL A 298 5.31 5.90 9.16
C VAL A 298 5.49 4.93 10.31
N ALA A 299 4.53 4.02 10.47
CA ALA A 299 4.60 2.99 11.48
C ALA A 299 5.11 1.69 10.87
N VAL A 300 6.12 1.09 11.50
CA VAL A 300 6.60 -0.27 11.21
C VAL A 300 6.13 -1.17 12.35
N ASN A 301 5.20 -2.08 12.06
CA ASN A 301 4.66 -3.02 13.03
C ASN A 301 5.71 -4.04 13.49
N SER A 302 6.40 -4.64 12.53
CA SER A 302 7.40 -5.67 12.80
C SER A 302 8.36 -5.85 11.63
N VAL A 303 9.55 -6.33 11.94
CA VAL A 303 10.56 -6.78 10.99
C VAL A 303 10.84 -8.25 11.30
N LEU A 304 10.57 -9.14 10.36
CA LEU A 304 10.79 -10.58 10.50
C LEU A 304 11.94 -11.03 9.58
N PRO A 305 12.67 -12.08 9.92
CA PRO A 305 13.65 -12.68 9.00
C PRO A 305 12.99 -13.13 7.70
N LEU A 306 13.73 -13.11 6.58
CA LEU A 306 13.25 -13.58 5.27
C LEU A 306 12.63 -14.98 5.34
N ALA A 307 13.21 -15.89 6.13
CA ALA A 307 12.70 -17.24 6.32
C ALA A 307 11.29 -17.30 6.93
N GLU A 308 10.86 -16.23 7.59
CA GLU A 308 9.55 -16.13 8.23
C GLU A 308 8.48 -15.46 7.32
N ALA A 309 8.68 -15.45 6.00
CA ALA A 309 7.73 -14.85 5.06
C ALA A 309 6.30 -15.41 5.20
N ALA A 310 6.13 -16.70 5.49
CA ALA A 310 4.82 -17.28 5.77
C ALA A 310 4.16 -16.66 7.02
N GLN A 311 4.95 -16.42 8.08
CA GLN A 311 4.46 -15.79 9.31
C GLN A 311 4.10 -14.32 9.08
N SER A 312 4.87 -13.59 8.28
CA SER A 312 4.60 -12.20 7.95
C SER A 312 3.28 -12.03 7.19
N HIS A 313 2.96 -12.95 6.26
CA HIS A 313 1.67 -12.98 5.58
C HIS A 313 0.53 -13.28 6.54
N ARG A 314 0.66 -14.29 7.44
CA ARG A 314 -0.36 -14.57 8.48
C ARG A 314 -0.61 -13.35 9.36
N LEU A 315 0.45 -12.64 9.74
CA LEU A 315 0.34 -11.44 10.55
C LEU A 315 -0.43 -10.33 9.82
N LEU A 316 -0.14 -10.09 8.54
CA LEU A 316 -0.86 -9.10 7.73
C LEU A 316 -2.33 -9.50 7.56
N GLU A 317 -2.62 -10.76 7.24
CA GLU A 317 -3.98 -11.30 7.02
C GLU A 317 -4.82 -11.31 8.31
N SER A 318 -4.19 -11.39 9.49
CA SER A 318 -4.88 -11.28 10.78
C SER A 318 -5.53 -9.92 11.02
N ARG A 319 -5.11 -8.90 10.26
CA ARG A 319 -5.55 -7.51 10.43
C ARG A 319 -5.25 -6.93 11.83
N ALA A 320 -4.33 -7.55 12.57
CA ALA A 320 -3.92 -7.05 13.88
C ALA A 320 -2.90 -5.90 13.80
N THR A 321 -2.18 -5.79 12.67
CA THR A 321 -1.07 -4.85 12.47
C THR A 321 -1.48 -3.38 12.50
N ILE A 322 -0.52 -2.54 12.94
CA ILE A 322 -0.52 -1.08 12.76
C ILE A 322 0.64 -0.75 11.80
N GLY A 323 0.34 -0.10 10.67
CA GLY A 323 1.37 0.26 9.69
C GLY A 323 1.89 -0.93 8.88
N LYS A 324 3.20 -0.97 8.63
CA LYS A 324 3.90 -1.87 7.71
C LYS A 324 4.53 -3.08 8.40
N VAL A 325 4.49 -4.23 7.74
CA VAL A 325 5.32 -5.40 8.07
C VAL A 325 6.46 -5.49 7.06
N LEU A 326 7.66 -5.80 7.53
CA LEU A 326 8.87 -5.92 6.71
C LEU A 326 9.49 -7.32 6.87
N LEU A 327 10.18 -7.77 5.83
CA LEU A 327 11.14 -8.86 5.90
C LEU A 327 12.56 -8.30 5.85
N GLU A 328 13.44 -8.80 6.71
CA GLU A 328 14.88 -8.54 6.65
C GLU A 328 15.55 -9.66 5.86
N ALA A 329 16.21 -9.32 4.77
CA ALA A 329 16.78 -10.28 3.83
C ALA A 329 18.26 -10.63 4.18
N SER A 330 18.97 -9.69 4.82
CA SER A 330 20.41 -9.87 5.14
C SER A 330 20.82 -9.12 6.42
#